data_98a386019767b30cc8262b1394489dae
#
_entry.id   98a386019767b30cc8262b1394489dae
#
_cell.length_a   1.000
_cell.length_b   1.000
_cell.length_c   1.000
_cell.angle_alpha   90.00
_cell.angle_beta   90.00
_cell.angle_gamma   90.00
#
_symmetry.space_group_name_H-M   'P 1'
#
loop_
_entity.id
_entity.type
_entity.pdbx_description
1 polymer ?
#
loop_
_entity_poly.entity_id
_entity_poly.type
_entity_poly.pdbx_seq_one_letter_code
_entity_poly.pdbx_strand_id
1 'polypeptide(L)'
;LVGKVTPKGETDLTAEERLLRAIFGEKAREVRDTSLKVPHGESGIIVDVKVFTRENGDEMSPGVNQVVRVYIAQKRKISVGDKMAGRHGNKGVVSRILPREDMPYLPDGTPLDIVLNPLGVPSRMNIGQVLEVHLGYAAQALGWKVATPTFNGANETTIRETLRQAGLREDGKSVMYDGRTGEKFDNDVTVGWVYFLKLHHLVDDKIHARSTGPYSLVTQQPLGGKAQFGGQRFGEMEVWALEAYGAAYTLQEILTVKSDDVTGRVKTYEAIVKGNNIPQPGVPESFKVLVKELQSLCLDIRVLDENGEEIELKDDDDDDFIPEMKDELYQADDSEIEEGGFTIEDAPDDLGADFGDFDDSDDNSEEDM
;
A
#
# COMPACT_ATOMS: atom_id res chain seq x y z
N LEU A 1 16.50 -12.85 10.88
CA LEU A 1 15.60 -13.78 11.58
C LEU A 1 16.06 -15.22 11.46
N VAL A 2 16.31 -15.69 10.25
CA VAL A 2 16.76 -17.07 9.98
C VAL A 2 17.90 -17.02 8.98
N GLY A 3 19.03 -17.65 9.30
CA GLY A 3 20.16 -17.79 8.38
C GLY A 3 19.86 -18.85 7.33
N LYS A 4 19.99 -18.47 6.06
CA LYS A 4 19.82 -19.39 4.91
C LYS A 4 20.94 -19.15 3.91
N VAL A 5 21.52 -20.20 3.38
CA VAL A 5 22.61 -20.18 2.39
C VAL A 5 22.19 -21.05 1.23
N THR A 6 22.24 -20.52 0.02
CA THR A 6 21.93 -21.26 -1.20
C THR A 6 23.18 -21.43 -2.06
N PRO A 7 23.35 -22.59 -2.76
CA PRO A 7 24.45 -22.74 -3.72
C PRO A 7 24.23 -21.81 -4.93
N LYS A 8 25.28 -21.16 -5.41
CA LYS A 8 25.25 -20.44 -6.69
C LYS A 8 25.11 -21.44 -7.85
N GLY A 9 24.13 -21.20 -8.73
CA GLY A 9 24.02 -21.95 -9.98
C GLY A 9 25.21 -21.69 -10.93
N GLU A 10 25.46 -22.59 -11.87
CA GLU A 10 26.57 -22.41 -12.84
C GLU A 10 26.36 -21.22 -13.79
N THR A 11 25.11 -20.75 -13.93
CA THR A 11 24.74 -19.61 -14.78
C THR A 11 24.97 -18.26 -14.12
N ASP A 12 25.11 -18.19 -12.79
CA ASP A 12 25.23 -16.94 -12.04
C ASP A 12 26.68 -16.49 -11.81
N LEU A 13 27.66 -17.17 -12.44
CA LEU A 13 29.06 -16.79 -12.33
C LEU A 13 29.38 -15.69 -13.34
N THR A 14 29.90 -14.57 -12.89
CA THR A 14 30.45 -13.52 -13.74
C THR A 14 31.61 -14.07 -14.57
N ALA A 15 31.92 -13.45 -15.74
CA ALA A 15 33.01 -13.87 -16.59
C ALA A 15 34.37 -13.90 -15.84
N GLU A 16 34.57 -12.98 -14.92
CA GLU A 16 35.72 -12.85 -14.05
C GLU A 16 35.80 -13.98 -13.02
N GLU A 17 34.70 -14.33 -12.38
CA GLU A 17 34.62 -15.45 -11.44
C GLU A 17 34.85 -16.80 -12.17
N ARG A 18 34.37 -16.97 -13.41
CA ARG A 18 34.68 -18.13 -14.24
C ARG A 18 36.17 -18.23 -14.55
N LEU A 19 36.79 -17.09 -14.85
CA LEU A 19 38.24 -17.03 -15.12
C LEU A 19 39.06 -17.31 -13.86
N LEU A 20 38.68 -16.74 -12.71
CA LEU A 20 39.34 -17.02 -11.42
C LEU A 20 39.18 -18.48 -11.01
N ARG A 21 38.00 -19.08 -11.24
CA ARG A 21 37.76 -20.51 -11.00
C ARG A 21 38.59 -21.40 -11.88
N ALA A 22 38.82 -21.00 -13.17
CA ALA A 22 39.66 -21.72 -14.08
C ALA A 22 41.15 -21.60 -13.72
N ILE A 23 41.64 -20.47 -13.21
CA ILE A 23 43.03 -20.21 -12.89
C ILE A 23 43.43 -20.74 -11.50
N PHE A 24 42.60 -20.53 -10.50
CA PHE A 24 42.94 -20.79 -9.09
C PHE A 24 42.23 -22.00 -8.47
N GLY A 25 41.38 -22.71 -9.21
CA GLY A 25 40.62 -23.86 -8.69
C GLY A 25 39.79 -23.53 -7.44
N GLU A 26 38.53 -23.83 -7.43
CA GLU A 26 37.57 -23.91 -6.29
C GLU A 26 37.55 -22.85 -5.17
N LYS A 27 38.21 -21.71 -5.29
CA LYS A 27 38.19 -20.69 -4.18
C LYS A 27 37.17 -19.57 -4.36
N ALA A 28 36.35 -19.58 -5.38
CA ALA A 28 35.17 -18.68 -5.41
C ALA A 28 34.09 -19.17 -4.45
N ARG A 29 33.49 -18.27 -3.68
CA ARG A 29 32.38 -18.62 -2.78
C ARG A 29 31.25 -19.27 -3.59
N GLU A 30 31.01 -20.56 -3.33
CA GLU A 30 29.97 -21.35 -4.00
C GLU A 30 28.56 -21.09 -3.45
N VAL A 31 28.44 -20.22 -2.48
CA VAL A 31 27.21 -20.02 -1.72
C VAL A 31 26.82 -18.55 -1.70
N ARG A 32 25.52 -18.31 -1.88
CA ARG A 32 24.87 -17.01 -1.73
C ARG A 32 24.13 -16.96 -0.39
N ASP A 33 24.18 -15.85 0.31
CA ASP A 33 23.42 -15.63 1.54
C ASP A 33 22.00 -15.20 1.18
N THR A 34 21.03 -16.05 1.47
CA THR A 34 19.59 -15.82 1.28
C THR A 34 18.84 -15.81 2.62
N SER A 35 19.48 -15.30 3.68
CA SER A 35 18.93 -15.24 5.02
C SER A 35 17.67 -14.39 5.07
N LEU A 36 16.66 -14.86 5.83
CA LEU A 36 15.46 -14.08 6.06
C LEU A 36 15.77 -12.91 7.00
N LYS A 37 15.63 -11.70 6.50
CA LYS A 37 15.80 -10.44 7.23
C LYS A 37 14.44 -9.80 7.50
N VAL A 38 14.35 -8.95 8.53
CA VAL A 38 13.15 -8.15 8.79
C VAL A 38 13.02 -7.10 7.69
N PRO A 39 11.84 -6.96 7.02
CA PRO A 39 11.63 -5.94 6.02
C PRO A 39 11.87 -4.54 6.56
N HIS A 40 12.35 -3.64 5.69
CA HIS A 40 12.62 -2.26 6.07
C HIS A 40 11.34 -1.55 6.56
N GLY A 41 11.44 -0.86 7.71
CA GLY A 41 10.29 -0.18 8.34
C GLY A 41 9.40 -1.07 9.18
N GLU A 42 9.65 -2.37 9.28
CA GLU A 42 8.95 -3.27 10.18
C GLU A 42 9.75 -3.50 11.47
N SER A 43 9.02 -3.69 12.57
CA SER A 43 9.61 -4.00 13.88
C SER A 43 8.65 -4.85 14.70
N GLY A 44 9.18 -5.62 15.66
CA GLY A 44 8.33 -6.44 16.51
C GLY A 44 9.12 -7.23 17.51
N ILE A 45 8.41 -7.98 18.33
CA ILE A 45 8.97 -8.88 19.35
C ILE A 45 8.70 -10.31 18.92
N ILE A 46 9.74 -11.15 18.87
CA ILE A 46 9.59 -12.57 18.61
C ILE A 46 8.92 -13.22 19.83
N VAL A 47 7.75 -13.81 19.59
CA VAL A 47 6.92 -14.45 20.63
C VAL A 47 7.19 -15.95 20.69
N ASP A 48 7.33 -16.59 19.53
CA ASP A 48 7.49 -18.04 19.41
C ASP A 48 8.28 -18.37 18.14
N VAL A 49 8.97 -19.52 18.17
CA VAL A 49 9.69 -20.06 17.01
C VAL A 49 9.38 -21.56 16.92
N LYS A 50 8.83 -22.01 15.80
CA LYS A 50 8.58 -23.42 15.53
C LYS A 50 9.48 -23.90 14.39
N VAL A 51 10.14 -25.00 14.64
CA VAL A 51 11.02 -25.67 13.67
C VAL A 51 10.38 -26.99 13.27
N PHE A 52 10.13 -27.13 11.99
CA PHE A 52 9.60 -28.35 11.37
C PHE A 52 10.74 -29.05 10.63
N THR A 53 10.88 -30.35 10.81
CA THR A 53 11.91 -31.15 10.16
C THR A 53 11.34 -32.45 9.62
N ARG A 54 11.87 -32.96 8.51
CA ARG A 54 11.48 -34.26 7.96
C ARG A 54 11.71 -35.41 8.96
N GLU A 55 12.73 -35.30 9.78
CA GLU A 55 13.06 -36.29 10.80
C GLU A 55 11.94 -36.42 11.84
N ASN A 56 11.19 -35.36 12.12
CA ASN A 56 10.06 -35.37 13.03
C ASN A 56 8.75 -35.87 12.37
N GLY A 57 8.77 -36.22 11.10
CA GLY A 57 7.59 -36.67 10.37
C GLY A 57 6.65 -35.58 9.87
N ASP A 58 7.11 -34.31 9.85
CA ASP A 58 6.33 -33.19 9.36
C ASP A 58 6.20 -33.23 7.83
N GLU A 59 5.00 -32.92 7.32
CA GLU A 59 4.76 -32.80 5.88
C GLU A 59 5.46 -31.56 5.32
N MET A 60 6.28 -31.74 4.28
CA MET A 60 7.05 -30.67 3.66
C MET A 60 7.02 -30.79 2.13
N SER A 61 7.16 -29.64 1.48
CA SER A 61 7.31 -29.57 0.02
C SER A 61 8.53 -30.37 -0.46
N PRO A 62 8.50 -30.90 -1.69
CA PRO A 62 9.65 -31.60 -2.26
C PRO A 62 10.88 -30.69 -2.27
N GLY A 63 12.03 -31.22 -1.84
CA GLY A 63 13.32 -30.47 -1.79
C GLY A 63 13.56 -29.69 -0.49
N VAL A 64 12.55 -29.44 0.34
CA VAL A 64 12.71 -28.76 1.62
C VAL A 64 13.03 -29.76 2.73
N ASN A 65 14.06 -29.51 3.52
CA ASN A 65 14.48 -30.37 4.63
C ASN A 65 14.04 -29.82 6.00
N GLN A 66 13.97 -28.49 6.12
CA GLN A 66 13.64 -27.81 7.37
C GLN A 66 12.86 -26.54 7.08
N VAL A 67 11.80 -26.27 7.85
CA VAL A 67 11.03 -25.02 7.82
C VAL A 67 11.06 -24.41 9.21
N VAL A 68 11.42 -23.13 9.28
CA VAL A 68 11.40 -22.36 10.52
C VAL A 68 10.29 -21.31 10.43
N ARG A 69 9.32 -21.39 11.35
CA ARG A 69 8.24 -20.41 11.47
C ARG A 69 8.48 -19.53 12.68
N VAL A 70 8.67 -18.24 12.42
CA VAL A 70 8.89 -17.23 13.45
C VAL A 70 7.61 -16.42 13.66
N TYR A 71 7.11 -16.37 14.88
CA TYR A 71 5.94 -15.59 15.26
C TYR A 71 6.39 -14.26 15.85
N ILE A 72 5.96 -13.15 15.21
CA ILE A 72 6.35 -11.81 15.63
C ILE A 72 5.09 -11.06 16.08
N ALA A 73 5.13 -10.49 17.29
CA ALA A 73 4.08 -9.59 17.77
C ALA A 73 4.46 -8.14 17.47
N GLN A 74 3.56 -7.43 16.85
CA GLN A 74 3.69 -6.00 16.56
C GLN A 74 2.52 -5.24 17.18
N LYS A 75 2.81 -4.16 17.92
CA LYS A 75 1.79 -3.29 18.49
C LYS A 75 1.54 -2.11 17.55
N ARG A 76 0.46 -2.18 16.79
CA ARG A 76 0.05 -1.11 15.89
C ARG A 76 -0.87 -0.13 16.60
N LYS A 77 -0.37 1.06 16.90
CA LYS A 77 -1.15 2.18 17.43
C LYS A 77 -1.95 2.83 16.31
N ILE A 78 -2.99 3.60 16.67
CA ILE A 78 -3.73 4.41 15.71
C ILE A 78 -2.81 5.49 15.16
N SER A 79 -2.78 5.64 13.85
CA SER A 79 -2.03 6.65 13.12
C SER A 79 -2.94 7.44 12.17
N VAL A 80 -2.45 8.57 11.68
CA VAL A 80 -3.14 9.35 10.64
C VAL A 80 -3.30 8.50 9.39
N GLY A 81 -4.50 8.43 8.83
CA GLY A 81 -4.82 7.59 7.69
C GLY A 81 -5.45 6.24 8.03
N ASP A 82 -5.47 5.84 9.31
CA ASP A 82 -6.16 4.62 9.74
C ASP A 82 -7.67 4.80 9.69
N LYS A 83 -8.38 3.73 9.32
CA LYS A 83 -9.83 3.74 9.20
C LYS A 83 -10.49 3.31 10.49
N MET A 84 -11.44 4.11 10.95
CA MET A 84 -12.27 3.83 12.12
C MET A 84 -13.75 3.89 11.75
N ALA A 85 -14.58 3.21 12.49
CA ALA A 85 -16.02 3.21 12.29
C ALA A 85 -16.79 3.04 13.61
N GLY A 86 -18.00 3.56 13.64
CA GLY A 86 -18.99 3.21 14.66
C GLY A 86 -19.83 2.00 14.26
N ARG A 87 -20.94 1.77 14.98
CA ARG A 87 -21.88 0.67 14.73
C ARG A 87 -23.04 1.03 13.79
N HIS A 88 -23.07 2.24 13.24
CA HIS A 88 -24.19 2.79 12.48
C HIS A 88 -23.83 3.12 11.02
N GLY A 89 -22.86 2.41 10.44
CA GLY A 89 -22.40 2.70 9.08
C GLY A 89 -21.57 3.98 8.93
N ASN A 90 -21.24 4.63 10.05
CA ASN A 90 -20.38 5.80 10.08
C ASN A 90 -18.92 5.37 10.03
N LYS A 91 -18.30 5.50 8.88
CA LYS A 91 -16.88 5.23 8.64
C LYS A 91 -16.11 6.54 8.43
N GLY A 92 -14.88 6.57 8.87
CA GLY A 92 -14.02 7.73 8.68
C GLY A 92 -12.55 7.37 8.77
N VAL A 93 -11.72 8.25 8.26
CA VAL A 93 -10.26 8.13 8.29
C VAL A 93 -9.71 9.16 9.26
N VAL A 94 -8.77 8.78 10.09
CA VAL A 94 -8.10 9.68 11.04
C VAL A 94 -7.32 10.73 10.26
N SER A 95 -7.70 12.00 10.41
CA SER A 95 -7.04 13.12 9.73
C SER A 95 -5.93 13.74 10.55
N ARG A 96 -6.10 13.83 11.85
CA ARG A 96 -5.13 14.40 12.79
C ARG A 96 -5.13 13.66 14.12
N ILE A 97 -3.98 13.61 14.73
CA ILE A 97 -3.78 13.20 16.12
C ILE A 97 -3.21 14.42 16.83
N LEU A 98 -3.98 14.96 17.77
CA LEU A 98 -3.61 16.15 18.54
C LEU A 98 -3.10 15.74 19.92
N PRO A 99 -2.20 16.54 20.52
CA PRO A 99 -1.89 16.45 21.94
C PRO A 99 -3.16 16.60 22.78
N ARG A 100 -3.17 16.01 23.96
CA ARG A 100 -4.34 16.03 24.85
C ARG A 100 -4.73 17.44 25.27
N GLU A 101 -3.76 18.33 25.40
CA GLU A 101 -3.92 19.73 25.77
C GLU A 101 -4.64 20.55 24.69
N ASP A 102 -4.46 20.18 23.41
CA ASP A 102 -5.06 20.89 22.27
C ASP A 102 -6.47 20.40 21.92
N MET A 103 -6.91 19.31 22.56
CA MET A 103 -8.27 18.79 22.34
C MET A 103 -9.31 19.66 23.01
N PRO A 104 -10.51 19.81 22.38
CA PRO A 104 -11.65 20.45 23.04
C PRO A 104 -11.98 19.76 24.37
N TYR A 105 -12.40 20.52 25.35
CA TYR A 105 -12.68 20.00 26.69
C TYR A 105 -14.02 20.52 27.24
N LEU A 106 -14.59 19.74 28.15
CA LEU A 106 -15.80 20.07 28.90
C LEU A 106 -15.51 21.09 30.02
N PRO A 107 -16.54 21.75 30.60
CA PRO A 107 -16.37 22.70 31.71
C PRO A 107 -15.68 22.12 32.94
N ASP A 108 -15.71 20.80 33.12
CA ASP A 108 -15.03 20.06 34.19
C ASP A 108 -13.54 19.81 33.91
N GLY A 109 -13.06 20.27 32.75
CA GLY A 109 -11.67 20.05 32.29
C GLY A 109 -11.41 18.70 31.61
N THR A 110 -12.42 17.85 31.40
CA THR A 110 -12.27 16.57 30.72
C THR A 110 -12.11 16.78 29.20
N PRO A 111 -10.97 16.41 28.60
CA PRO A 111 -10.76 16.54 27.17
C PRO A 111 -11.52 15.45 26.40
N LEU A 112 -11.91 15.75 25.16
CA LEU A 112 -12.50 14.77 24.27
C LEU A 112 -11.42 13.82 23.70
N ASP A 113 -11.80 12.56 23.49
CA ASP A 113 -10.92 11.56 22.86
C ASP A 113 -11.01 11.59 21.35
N ILE A 114 -12.17 11.96 20.79
CA ILE A 114 -12.41 12.00 19.35
C ILE A 114 -13.33 13.17 18.98
N VAL A 115 -13.04 13.80 17.84
CA VAL A 115 -13.89 14.84 17.25
C VAL A 115 -14.29 14.38 15.85
N LEU A 116 -15.58 14.39 15.57
CA LEU A 116 -16.16 13.91 14.31
C LEU A 116 -16.74 15.07 13.49
N ASN A 117 -16.62 14.95 12.16
CA ASN A 117 -17.21 15.92 11.26
C ASN A 117 -18.74 15.71 11.19
N PRO A 118 -19.56 16.72 11.57
CA PRO A 118 -21.01 16.60 11.54
C PRO A 118 -21.60 16.48 10.13
N LEU A 119 -20.89 16.90 9.09
CA LEU A 119 -21.35 16.78 7.70
C LEU A 119 -21.53 15.33 7.24
N GLY A 120 -20.91 14.38 7.94
CA GLY A 120 -21.08 12.95 7.68
C GLY A 120 -22.42 12.36 8.11
N VAL A 121 -23.28 13.12 8.81
CA VAL A 121 -24.54 12.63 9.37
C VAL A 121 -25.75 12.91 8.47
N PRO A 122 -26.00 14.17 8.00
CA PRO A 122 -27.27 14.52 7.36
C PRO A 122 -27.58 13.74 6.09
N SER A 123 -26.62 13.67 5.15
CA SER A 123 -26.80 13.00 3.87
C SER A 123 -26.93 11.48 3.97
N ARG A 124 -26.33 10.89 5.00
CA ARG A 124 -26.33 9.43 5.22
C ARG A 124 -27.49 8.94 6.08
N MET A 125 -28.26 9.83 6.68
CA MET A 125 -29.46 9.55 7.47
C MET A 125 -29.27 8.51 8.58
N ASN A 126 -28.04 8.29 9.06
CA ASN A 126 -27.70 7.36 10.12
C ASN A 126 -27.87 8.01 11.52
N ILE A 127 -29.09 8.40 11.83
CA ILE A 127 -29.44 9.12 13.07
C ILE A 127 -29.15 8.29 14.32
N GLY A 128 -29.12 6.95 14.22
CA GLY A 128 -28.82 6.06 15.32
C GLY A 128 -27.50 6.38 16.03
N GLN A 129 -26.50 6.90 15.31
CA GLN A 129 -25.24 7.33 15.95
C GLN A 129 -25.45 8.51 16.93
N VAL A 130 -26.33 9.45 16.61
CA VAL A 130 -26.63 10.59 17.49
C VAL A 130 -27.40 10.13 18.72
N LEU A 131 -28.37 9.23 18.54
CA LEU A 131 -29.11 8.62 19.65
C LEU A 131 -28.18 7.82 20.57
N GLU A 132 -27.19 7.10 20.00
CA GLU A 132 -26.17 6.40 20.78
C GLU A 132 -25.32 7.36 21.60
N VAL A 133 -24.90 8.50 21.03
CA VAL A 133 -24.13 9.53 21.76
C VAL A 133 -24.88 10.01 22.99
N HIS A 134 -26.19 10.36 22.85
CA HIS A 134 -27.00 10.87 23.92
C HIS A 134 -27.25 9.83 25.03
N LEU A 135 -27.64 8.62 24.61
CA LEU A 135 -27.90 7.55 25.57
C LEU A 135 -26.61 7.09 26.26
N GLY A 136 -25.51 7.04 25.53
CA GLY A 136 -24.18 6.70 26.07
C GLY A 136 -23.71 7.71 27.10
N TYR A 137 -23.99 9.01 26.91
CA TYR A 137 -23.65 10.04 27.88
C TYR A 137 -24.44 9.89 29.18
N ALA A 138 -25.76 9.66 29.08
CA ALA A 138 -26.61 9.39 30.23
C ALA A 138 -26.20 8.08 30.94
N ALA A 139 -25.93 7.03 30.19
CA ALA A 139 -25.54 5.74 30.75
C ALA A 139 -24.20 5.82 31.50
N GLN A 140 -23.23 6.58 31.00
CA GLN A 140 -21.99 6.83 31.71
C GLN A 140 -22.19 7.56 33.04
N ALA A 141 -23.02 8.60 33.04
CA ALA A 141 -23.31 9.35 34.25
C ALA A 141 -24.06 8.52 35.32
N LEU A 142 -24.93 7.60 34.90
CA LEU A 142 -25.66 6.68 35.77
C LEU A 142 -24.92 5.37 36.10
N GLY A 143 -23.78 5.10 35.44
CA GLY A 143 -23.03 3.86 35.61
C GLY A 143 -23.71 2.63 34.99
N TRP A 144 -24.56 2.81 33.99
CA TRP A 144 -25.33 1.75 33.37
C TRP A 144 -24.60 1.12 32.16
N LYS A 145 -24.92 -0.15 31.91
CA LYS A 145 -24.66 -0.83 30.66
C LYS A 145 -25.97 -1.07 29.95
N VAL A 146 -26.18 -0.40 28.82
CA VAL A 146 -27.46 -0.41 28.09
C VAL A 146 -27.35 -1.36 26.89
N ALA A 147 -28.32 -2.25 26.76
CA ALA A 147 -28.50 -3.11 25.58
C ALA A 147 -29.72 -2.64 24.80
N THR A 148 -29.55 -2.38 23.51
CA THR A 148 -30.61 -1.93 22.60
C THR A 148 -30.73 -2.93 21.44
N PRO A 149 -31.46 -4.06 21.61
CA PRO A 149 -31.66 -5.03 20.53
C PRO A 149 -32.47 -4.41 19.38
N THR A 150 -32.30 -4.98 18.20
CA THR A 150 -33.02 -4.56 17.00
C THR A 150 -34.54 -4.61 17.23
N PHE A 151 -35.26 -3.60 16.82
CA PHE A 151 -36.73 -3.38 17.00
C PHE A 151 -37.21 -3.19 18.43
N ASN A 152 -36.38 -3.33 19.44
CA ASN A 152 -36.71 -3.06 20.84
C ASN A 152 -35.64 -2.16 21.46
N GLY A 153 -35.35 -1.06 20.79
CA GLY A 153 -34.38 -0.06 21.22
C GLY A 153 -35.00 1.05 22.09
N ALA A 154 -34.17 2.02 22.47
CA ALA A 154 -34.61 3.19 23.19
C ALA A 154 -35.26 4.20 22.23
N ASN A 155 -36.44 4.72 22.65
CA ASN A 155 -37.14 5.80 21.95
C ASN A 155 -36.61 7.16 22.39
N GLU A 156 -36.87 8.20 21.61
CA GLU A 156 -36.45 9.58 21.90
C GLU A 156 -36.96 10.04 23.31
N THR A 157 -38.20 9.72 23.66
CA THR A 157 -38.77 10.03 24.98
C THR A 157 -37.99 9.37 26.11
N THR A 158 -37.67 8.10 25.97
CA THR A 158 -36.86 7.33 26.93
C THR A 158 -35.47 7.93 27.11
N ILE A 159 -34.83 8.33 26.01
CA ILE A 159 -33.50 8.95 26.05
C ILE A 159 -33.53 10.29 26.76
N ARG A 160 -34.53 11.13 26.49
CA ARG A 160 -34.72 12.42 27.20
C ARG A 160 -34.96 12.24 28.70
N GLU A 161 -35.80 11.29 29.07
CA GLU A 161 -36.06 10.96 30.49
C GLU A 161 -34.79 10.45 31.18
N THR A 162 -33.99 9.62 30.49
CA THR A 162 -32.73 9.11 31.02
C THR A 162 -31.70 10.23 31.20
N LEU A 163 -31.60 11.17 30.24
CA LEU A 163 -30.75 12.36 30.37
C LEU A 163 -31.16 13.21 31.57
N ARG A 164 -32.47 13.40 31.78
CA ARG A 164 -33.00 14.14 32.94
C ARG A 164 -32.66 13.43 34.26
N GLN A 165 -32.80 12.10 34.31
CA GLN A 165 -32.43 11.31 35.50
C GLN A 165 -30.93 11.40 35.79
N ALA A 166 -30.09 11.51 34.76
CA ALA A 166 -28.66 11.71 34.89
C ALA A 166 -28.25 13.14 35.30
N GLY A 167 -29.20 14.07 35.41
CA GLY A 167 -28.92 15.49 35.68
C GLY A 167 -28.30 16.25 34.51
N LEU A 168 -28.43 15.69 33.32
CA LEU A 168 -27.90 16.27 32.07
C LEU A 168 -29.00 17.06 31.33
N ARG A 169 -28.61 17.90 30.40
CA ARG A 169 -29.53 18.63 29.52
C ARG A 169 -30.28 17.67 28.61
N GLU A 170 -31.59 17.90 28.46
CA GLU A 170 -32.47 17.07 27.64
C GLU A 170 -32.13 17.08 26.13
N ASP A 171 -31.48 18.16 25.69
CA ASP A 171 -31.01 18.31 24.30
C ASP A 171 -29.70 17.57 24.01
N GLY A 172 -29.04 16.97 25.03
CA GLY A 172 -27.80 16.25 24.93
C GLY A 172 -26.60 17.09 24.48
N LYS A 173 -26.72 18.42 24.55
CA LYS A 173 -25.63 19.33 24.18
C LYS A 173 -24.88 19.79 25.43
N SER A 174 -23.60 20.03 25.27
CA SER A 174 -22.69 20.51 26.28
C SER A 174 -21.96 21.76 25.84
N VAL A 175 -21.61 22.61 26.81
CA VAL A 175 -20.69 23.71 26.56
C VAL A 175 -19.30 23.17 26.39
N MET A 176 -18.59 23.63 25.38
CA MET A 176 -17.23 23.18 25.08
C MET A 176 -16.28 24.38 24.98
N TYR A 177 -15.03 24.11 25.28
CA TYR A 177 -13.92 25.05 25.17
C TYR A 177 -12.86 24.52 24.19
N ASP A 178 -12.25 25.42 23.41
CA ASP A 178 -11.13 25.07 22.53
C ASP A 178 -9.87 24.85 23.38
N GLY A 179 -9.22 23.71 23.24
CA GLY A 179 -8.00 23.39 23.98
C GLY A 179 -6.83 24.31 23.68
N ARG A 180 -6.78 24.92 22.49
CA ARG A 180 -5.67 25.80 22.08
C ARG A 180 -5.84 27.25 22.52
N THR A 181 -7.05 27.79 22.45
CA THR A 181 -7.35 29.19 22.78
C THR A 181 -7.93 29.34 24.18
N GLY A 182 -8.56 28.30 24.73
CA GLY A 182 -9.29 28.34 25.97
C GLY A 182 -10.64 29.09 25.87
N GLU A 183 -11.04 29.47 24.66
CA GLU A 183 -12.30 30.18 24.43
C GLU A 183 -13.48 29.20 24.34
N LYS A 184 -14.64 29.65 24.77
CA LYS A 184 -15.89 28.89 24.64
C LYS A 184 -16.29 28.84 23.15
N PHE A 185 -16.80 27.70 22.68
CA PHE A 185 -17.41 27.60 21.35
C PHE A 185 -18.69 28.45 21.27
N ASP A 186 -18.95 29.05 20.11
CA ASP A 186 -20.12 29.88 19.87
C ASP A 186 -21.42 29.11 20.09
N ASN A 187 -21.47 27.85 19.71
CA ASN A 187 -22.62 26.99 19.85
C ASN A 187 -22.34 25.82 20.79
N ASP A 188 -23.36 25.38 21.51
CA ASP A 188 -23.29 24.17 22.31
C ASP A 188 -23.20 22.93 21.42
N VAL A 189 -22.34 21.97 21.78
CA VAL A 189 -21.95 20.82 20.97
C VAL A 189 -22.55 19.54 21.54
N THR A 190 -22.95 18.62 20.66
CA THR A 190 -23.35 17.25 21.04
C THR A 190 -22.13 16.46 21.46
N VAL A 191 -22.10 16.04 22.73
CA VAL A 191 -21.00 15.27 23.32
C VAL A 191 -21.57 14.06 24.04
N GLY A 192 -20.88 12.95 23.98
CA GLY A 192 -21.27 11.75 24.70
C GLY A 192 -20.32 10.58 24.44
N TRP A 193 -20.71 9.40 24.86
CA TRP A 193 -19.95 8.18 24.75
C TRP A 193 -20.46 7.34 23.58
N VAL A 194 -19.53 6.93 22.70
CA VAL A 194 -19.82 6.13 21.51
C VAL A 194 -18.83 4.99 21.42
N TYR A 195 -19.28 3.85 20.92
CA TYR A 195 -18.43 2.71 20.66
C TYR A 195 -17.79 2.82 19.27
N PHE A 196 -16.47 2.96 19.25
CA PHE A 196 -15.69 3.04 18.02
C PHE A 196 -14.82 1.80 17.82
N LEU A 197 -14.73 1.39 16.55
CA LEU A 197 -13.96 0.23 16.10
C LEU A 197 -12.79 0.71 15.23
N LYS A 198 -11.60 0.21 15.51
CA LYS A 198 -10.47 0.30 14.59
C LYS A 198 -10.63 -0.78 13.53
N LEU A 199 -10.74 -0.40 12.27
CA LEU A 199 -10.85 -1.35 11.17
C LEU A 199 -9.47 -1.85 10.72
N HIS A 200 -9.43 -3.02 10.09
CA HIS A 200 -8.17 -3.62 9.64
C HIS A 200 -7.57 -2.93 8.38
N HIS A 201 -8.15 -1.83 7.95
CA HIS A 201 -7.62 -0.98 6.88
C HIS A 201 -6.63 0.05 7.44
N LEU A 202 -5.45 -0.42 7.79
CA LEU A 202 -4.37 0.40 8.35
C LEU A 202 -3.55 1.04 7.23
N VAL A 203 -3.13 2.28 7.43
CA VAL A 203 -2.34 3.02 6.43
C VAL A 203 -0.98 2.36 6.16
N ASP A 204 -0.35 1.80 7.18
CA ASP A 204 0.97 1.16 7.05
C ASP A 204 0.95 -0.04 6.10
N ASP A 205 -0.18 -0.75 6.02
CA ASP A 205 -0.34 -1.86 5.08
C ASP A 205 -0.58 -1.41 3.63
N LYS A 206 -0.98 -0.16 3.42
CA LYS A 206 -1.36 0.40 2.12
C LYS A 206 -0.37 1.41 1.56
N ILE A 207 0.41 2.06 2.41
CA ILE A 207 1.42 3.02 1.98
C ILE A 207 2.49 2.28 1.18
N HIS A 208 2.77 2.81 -0.01
CA HIS A 208 3.74 2.21 -0.91
C HIS A 208 4.38 3.28 -1.77
N ALA A 209 5.69 3.16 -1.99
CA ALA A 209 6.46 4.00 -2.89
C ALA A 209 7.47 3.13 -3.64
N ARG A 210 7.85 3.55 -4.82
CA ARG A 210 8.83 2.86 -5.66
C ARG A 210 9.68 3.89 -6.40
N SER A 211 10.96 3.63 -6.49
CA SER A 211 11.87 4.28 -7.44
C SER A 211 12.17 3.34 -8.61
N THR A 212 12.95 2.31 -8.38
CA THR A 212 13.26 1.20 -9.27
C THR A 212 12.75 -0.10 -8.65
N GLY A 213 12.62 -1.16 -9.41
CA GLY A 213 12.15 -2.46 -8.91
C GLY A 213 11.88 -3.44 -10.07
N PRO A 214 11.22 -4.57 -9.81
CA PRO A 214 11.04 -5.61 -10.81
C PRO A 214 10.14 -5.19 -11.97
N TYR A 215 10.44 -5.71 -13.16
CA TYR A 215 9.73 -5.45 -14.40
C TYR A 215 9.23 -6.75 -15.02
N SER A 216 8.16 -6.65 -15.82
CA SER A 216 7.67 -7.78 -16.61
C SER A 216 8.70 -8.18 -17.68
N LEU A 217 8.90 -9.47 -17.90
CA LEU A 217 9.87 -9.97 -18.89
C LEU A 217 9.49 -9.61 -20.33
N VAL A 218 8.21 -9.64 -20.68
CA VAL A 218 7.74 -9.41 -22.05
C VAL A 218 7.59 -7.95 -22.37
N THR A 219 6.83 -7.21 -21.57
CA THR A 219 6.49 -5.81 -21.84
C THR A 219 7.48 -4.83 -21.25
N GLN A 220 8.40 -5.28 -20.40
CA GLN A 220 9.35 -4.43 -19.67
C GLN A 220 8.67 -3.29 -18.86
N GLN A 221 7.40 -3.48 -18.52
CA GLN A 221 6.64 -2.54 -17.67
C GLN A 221 6.84 -2.90 -16.19
N PRO A 222 6.79 -1.92 -15.28
CA PRO A 222 6.81 -2.19 -13.84
C PRO A 222 5.70 -3.17 -13.44
N LEU A 223 5.97 -4.12 -12.56
CA LEU A 223 4.95 -4.97 -11.97
C LEU A 223 3.97 -4.15 -11.15
N GLY A 224 2.78 -4.67 -10.88
CA GLY A 224 1.76 -4.05 -10.04
C GLY A 224 1.77 -4.61 -8.62
N GLY A 225 1.23 -3.82 -7.67
CA GLY A 225 1.02 -4.25 -6.29
C GLY A 225 2.18 -3.99 -5.33
N LYS A 226 1.83 -3.75 -4.06
CA LYS A 226 2.80 -3.48 -2.98
C LYS A 226 3.70 -4.67 -2.69
N ALA A 227 3.13 -5.89 -2.69
CA ALA A 227 3.86 -7.12 -2.37
C ALA A 227 4.99 -7.43 -3.36
N GLN A 228 4.87 -6.98 -4.60
CA GLN A 228 5.86 -7.16 -5.66
C GLN A 228 6.74 -5.93 -5.86
N PHE A 229 6.75 -5.01 -4.91
CA PHE A 229 7.41 -3.71 -5.04
C PHE A 229 7.07 -3.03 -6.38
N GLY A 230 5.79 -3.07 -6.75
CA GLY A 230 5.26 -2.64 -8.03
C GLY A 230 5.06 -1.12 -8.13
N GLY A 231 4.86 -0.66 -9.37
CA GLY A 231 4.53 0.74 -9.65
C GLY A 231 3.03 1.02 -9.59
N GLN A 232 2.68 2.30 -9.65
CA GLN A 232 1.31 2.75 -9.76
C GLN A 232 0.83 2.58 -11.20
N ARG A 233 -0.44 2.20 -11.37
CA ARG A 233 -1.07 2.13 -12.68
C ARG A 233 -1.46 3.53 -13.14
N PHE A 234 -0.94 3.96 -14.28
CA PHE A 234 -1.36 5.17 -14.97
C PHE A 234 -2.35 4.76 -16.06
N GLY A 235 -3.64 4.86 -15.77
CA GLY A 235 -4.70 4.38 -16.64
C GLY A 235 -5.02 5.34 -17.79
N GLU A 236 -5.98 4.95 -18.63
CA GLU A 236 -6.41 5.74 -19.81
C GLU A 236 -6.98 7.10 -19.41
N MET A 237 -7.77 7.15 -18.33
CA MET A 237 -8.37 8.41 -17.86
C MET A 237 -7.32 9.40 -17.35
N GLU A 238 -6.26 8.94 -16.71
CA GLU A 238 -5.12 9.75 -16.26
C GLU A 238 -4.35 10.32 -17.46
N VAL A 239 -4.24 9.55 -18.56
CA VAL A 239 -3.67 10.01 -19.84
C VAL A 239 -4.52 11.15 -20.40
N TRP A 240 -5.84 11.01 -20.44
CA TRP A 240 -6.74 12.08 -20.89
C TRP A 240 -6.61 13.35 -20.07
N ALA A 241 -6.39 13.22 -18.77
CA ALA A 241 -6.17 14.39 -17.90
C ALA A 241 -4.91 15.16 -18.29
N LEU A 242 -3.80 14.47 -18.57
CA LEU A 242 -2.58 15.12 -19.05
C LEU A 242 -2.72 15.72 -20.44
N GLU A 243 -3.47 15.08 -21.33
CA GLU A 243 -3.80 15.62 -22.66
C GLU A 243 -4.61 16.92 -22.53
N ALA A 244 -5.59 16.94 -21.63
CA ALA A 244 -6.42 18.12 -21.37
C ALA A 244 -5.61 19.32 -20.84
N TYR A 245 -4.56 19.06 -20.06
CA TYR A 245 -3.61 20.10 -19.63
C TYR A 245 -2.56 20.47 -20.68
N GLY A 246 -2.47 19.74 -21.79
CA GLY A 246 -1.43 19.93 -22.79
C GLY A 246 -0.02 19.58 -22.31
N ALA A 247 0.11 18.73 -21.29
CA ALA A 247 1.37 18.34 -20.69
C ALA A 247 2.05 17.19 -21.46
N ALA A 248 2.42 17.43 -22.72
CA ALA A 248 2.93 16.42 -23.63
C ALA A 248 4.27 15.79 -23.16
N TYR A 249 5.20 16.61 -22.67
CA TYR A 249 6.49 16.13 -22.19
C TYR A 249 6.36 15.24 -20.95
N THR A 250 5.49 15.62 -20.02
CA THR A 250 5.21 14.79 -18.83
C THR A 250 4.59 13.46 -19.21
N LEU A 251 3.65 13.46 -20.15
CA LEU A 251 3.04 12.23 -20.66
C LEU A 251 4.08 11.33 -21.33
N GLN A 252 4.94 11.90 -22.19
CA GLN A 252 6.01 11.15 -22.85
C GLN A 252 6.97 10.53 -21.83
N GLU A 253 7.37 11.28 -20.80
CA GLU A 253 8.24 10.78 -19.74
C GLU A 253 7.62 9.61 -18.98
N ILE A 254 6.35 9.69 -18.62
CA ILE A 254 5.62 8.63 -17.90
C ILE A 254 5.51 7.37 -18.76
N LEU A 255 5.25 7.50 -20.06
CA LEU A 255 5.06 6.37 -20.96
C LEU A 255 6.37 5.69 -21.40
N THR A 256 7.51 6.36 -21.30
CA THR A 256 8.81 5.88 -21.82
C THR A 256 9.80 5.63 -20.70
N VAL A 257 10.55 6.65 -20.30
CA VAL A 257 11.71 6.53 -19.37
C VAL A 257 11.32 6.12 -17.95
N LYS A 258 10.07 6.29 -17.55
CA LYS A 258 9.55 5.80 -16.25
C LYS A 258 8.84 4.45 -16.35
N SER A 259 8.70 3.87 -17.54
CA SER A 259 7.95 2.65 -17.76
C SER A 259 8.81 1.60 -18.49
N ASP A 260 8.73 1.52 -19.82
CA ASP A 260 9.18 0.40 -20.63
C ASP A 260 10.35 0.68 -21.58
N ASP A 261 10.93 1.86 -21.56
CA ASP A 261 12.20 2.17 -22.25
C ASP A 261 13.38 1.73 -21.40
N VAL A 262 13.93 0.55 -21.70
CA VAL A 262 15.00 -0.09 -20.90
C VAL A 262 16.26 0.78 -20.84
N THR A 263 16.77 1.22 -22.00
CA THR A 263 17.98 2.05 -22.08
C THR A 263 17.74 3.45 -21.53
N GLY A 264 16.56 4.01 -21.78
CA GLY A 264 16.15 5.31 -21.28
C GLY A 264 16.07 5.35 -19.76
N ARG A 265 15.60 4.28 -19.10
CA ARG A 265 15.54 4.18 -17.63
C ARG A 265 16.92 4.31 -16.99
N VAL A 266 17.89 3.53 -17.49
CA VAL A 266 19.26 3.54 -16.95
C VAL A 266 19.93 4.90 -17.14
N LYS A 267 19.84 5.47 -18.35
CA LYS A 267 20.38 6.80 -18.64
C LYS A 267 19.73 7.90 -17.81
N THR A 268 18.42 7.80 -17.58
CA THR A 268 17.67 8.76 -16.76
C THR A 268 18.09 8.68 -15.29
N TYR A 269 18.23 7.48 -14.73
CA TYR A 269 18.70 7.31 -13.37
C TYR A 269 20.13 7.85 -13.19
N GLU A 270 21.01 7.56 -14.11
CA GLU A 270 22.38 8.11 -14.15
C GLU A 270 22.39 9.65 -14.22
N ALA A 271 21.54 10.23 -15.07
CA ALA A 271 21.41 11.68 -15.20
C ALA A 271 20.91 12.34 -13.91
N ILE A 272 19.93 11.74 -13.24
CA ILE A 272 19.42 12.22 -11.95
C ILE A 272 20.51 12.18 -10.88
N VAL A 273 21.24 11.07 -10.76
CA VAL A 273 22.32 10.92 -9.77
C VAL A 273 23.44 11.93 -10.02
N LYS A 274 23.79 12.19 -11.30
CA LYS A 274 24.83 13.16 -11.69
C LYS A 274 24.33 14.61 -11.69
N GLY A 275 23.02 14.85 -11.53
CA GLY A 275 22.42 16.19 -11.61
C GLY A 275 22.36 16.77 -13.04
N ASN A 276 22.37 15.91 -14.06
CA ASN A 276 22.26 16.29 -15.47
C ASN A 276 20.79 16.30 -15.93
N ASN A 277 20.55 16.87 -17.10
CA ASN A 277 19.23 16.82 -17.73
C ASN A 277 18.92 15.40 -18.23
N ILE A 278 17.65 15.02 -18.14
CA ILE A 278 17.15 13.75 -18.64
C ILE A 278 17.34 13.67 -20.17
N PRO A 279 17.88 12.58 -20.72
CA PRO A 279 18.06 12.40 -22.16
C PRO A 279 16.70 12.26 -22.86
N GLN A 280 16.72 12.37 -24.18
CA GLN A 280 15.52 12.11 -24.98
C GLN A 280 15.13 10.63 -24.85
N PRO A 281 13.81 10.32 -24.71
CA PRO A 281 13.33 8.96 -24.60
C PRO A 281 13.52 8.18 -25.89
N GLY A 282 13.74 6.87 -25.76
CA GLY A 282 13.79 5.92 -26.86
C GLY A 282 12.41 5.37 -27.25
N VAL A 283 12.41 4.26 -27.98
CA VAL A 283 11.20 3.55 -28.39
C VAL A 283 10.78 2.59 -27.26
N PRO A 284 9.51 2.65 -26.79
CA PRO A 284 9.01 1.74 -25.77
C PRO A 284 9.04 0.28 -26.22
N GLU A 285 9.44 -0.64 -25.35
CA GLU A 285 9.43 -2.08 -25.63
C GLU A 285 8.01 -2.62 -25.92
N SER A 286 7.01 -2.11 -25.22
CA SER A 286 5.60 -2.48 -25.49
C SER A 286 5.17 -2.14 -26.90
N PHE A 287 5.69 -1.08 -27.51
CA PHE A 287 5.45 -0.75 -28.91
C PHE A 287 6.10 -1.76 -29.86
N LYS A 288 7.35 -2.18 -29.57
CA LYS A 288 8.02 -3.22 -30.35
C LYS A 288 7.23 -4.53 -30.30
N VAL A 289 6.76 -4.93 -29.12
CA VAL A 289 5.90 -6.11 -28.94
C VAL A 289 4.61 -5.99 -29.77
N LEU A 290 3.94 -4.84 -29.71
CA LEU A 290 2.71 -4.60 -30.49
C LEU A 290 2.94 -4.76 -32.00
N VAL A 291 4.03 -4.18 -32.53
CA VAL A 291 4.39 -4.31 -33.95
C VAL A 291 4.63 -5.78 -34.32
N LYS A 292 5.33 -6.53 -33.49
CA LYS A 292 5.58 -7.97 -33.71
C LYS A 292 4.29 -8.80 -33.64
N GLU A 293 3.40 -8.49 -32.71
CA GLU A 293 2.10 -9.16 -32.62
C GLU A 293 1.23 -8.91 -33.85
N LEU A 294 1.19 -7.67 -34.35
CA LEU A 294 0.46 -7.34 -35.58
C LEU A 294 1.08 -8.01 -36.81
N GLN A 295 2.41 -8.05 -36.91
CA GLN A 295 3.10 -8.81 -37.96
C GLN A 295 2.80 -10.31 -37.90
N SER A 296 2.64 -10.89 -36.70
CA SER A 296 2.24 -12.28 -36.52
C SER A 296 0.84 -12.60 -37.05
N LEU A 297 -0.04 -11.58 -37.11
CA LEU A 297 -1.36 -11.65 -37.72
C LEU A 297 -1.33 -11.43 -39.25
N CYS A 298 -0.14 -11.49 -39.88
CA CYS A 298 0.06 -11.26 -41.31
C CYS A 298 -0.26 -9.82 -41.78
N LEU A 299 -0.17 -8.84 -40.87
CA LEU A 299 -0.30 -7.43 -41.22
C LEU A 299 1.10 -6.87 -41.52
N ASP A 300 1.27 -6.17 -42.67
CA ASP A 300 2.52 -5.47 -42.99
C ASP A 300 2.55 -4.11 -42.33
N ILE A 301 3.23 -4.02 -41.19
CA ILE A 301 3.39 -2.78 -40.44
C ILE A 301 4.84 -2.38 -40.45
N ARG A 302 5.10 -1.15 -40.91
CA ARG A 302 6.41 -0.53 -40.99
C ARG A 302 6.39 0.84 -40.33
N VAL A 303 7.45 1.16 -39.62
CA VAL A 303 7.69 2.47 -39.05
C VAL A 303 8.55 3.25 -40.04
N LEU A 304 8.05 4.38 -40.50
CA LEU A 304 8.73 5.21 -41.48
C LEU A 304 9.16 6.53 -40.83
N ASP A 305 10.35 7.02 -41.24
CA ASP A 305 10.83 8.36 -40.91
C ASP A 305 10.10 9.43 -41.74
N GLU A 306 10.31 10.71 -41.39
CA GLU A 306 9.75 11.85 -42.11
C GLU A 306 10.08 11.83 -43.62
N ASN A 307 11.17 11.23 -43.99
CA ASN A 307 11.61 11.06 -45.38
C ASN A 307 10.99 9.85 -46.10
N GLY A 308 10.21 9.01 -45.38
CA GLY A 308 9.61 7.80 -45.87
C GLY A 308 10.57 6.58 -45.92
N GLU A 309 11.71 6.69 -45.25
CA GLU A 309 12.64 5.56 -45.07
C GLU A 309 12.18 4.69 -43.89
N GLU A 310 12.38 3.37 -44.01
CA GLU A 310 11.99 2.42 -42.98
C GLU A 310 12.96 2.46 -41.79
N ILE A 311 12.44 2.70 -40.60
CA ILE A 311 13.21 2.64 -39.34
C ILE A 311 13.16 1.19 -38.84
N GLU A 312 14.34 0.53 -38.85
CA GLU A 312 14.47 -0.76 -38.17
C GLU A 312 14.37 -0.60 -36.68
N LEU A 313 13.34 -1.22 -36.08
CA LEU A 313 13.24 -1.36 -34.63
C LEU A 313 14.20 -2.45 -34.17
N LYS A 314 15.49 -2.11 -34.02
CA LYS A 314 16.50 -3.05 -33.54
C LYS A 314 16.23 -3.45 -32.09
N ASP A 315 16.54 -4.72 -31.80
CA ASP A 315 16.67 -5.17 -30.42
C ASP A 315 17.97 -4.58 -29.86
N ASP A 316 17.91 -3.97 -28.69
CA ASP A 316 19.07 -3.27 -28.07
C ASP A 316 20.25 -4.21 -27.70
N ASP A 317 20.15 -5.50 -28.02
CA ASP A 317 21.20 -6.51 -27.76
C ASP A 317 22.45 -6.38 -28.67
N ASP A 318 22.38 -5.57 -29.72
CA ASP A 318 23.49 -5.42 -30.69
C ASP A 318 24.41 -4.21 -30.45
N ASP A 319 24.10 -3.33 -29.49
CA ASP A 319 25.01 -2.25 -29.13
C ASP A 319 25.95 -2.68 -27.98
N ASP A 320 27.19 -2.96 -28.31
CA ASP A 320 28.33 -3.23 -27.43
C ASP A 320 28.65 -2.14 -26.38
N PHE A 321 27.73 -1.22 -26.13
CA PHE A 321 27.88 -0.15 -25.15
C PHE A 321 26.98 -0.36 -23.94
N ILE A 322 27.20 -1.45 -23.22
CA ILE A 322 26.76 -1.57 -21.84
C ILE A 322 27.92 -1.12 -20.96
N PRO A 323 27.88 0.06 -20.33
CA PRO A 323 28.86 0.38 -19.31
C PRO A 323 28.85 -0.71 -18.25
N GLU A 324 29.99 -1.03 -17.66
CA GLU A 324 30.19 -1.96 -16.54
C GLU A 324 29.23 -1.70 -15.34
N MET A 325 28.45 -0.62 -15.39
CA MET A 325 27.40 -0.25 -14.44
C MET A 325 26.16 -1.15 -14.46
N LYS A 326 25.94 -2.00 -15.48
CA LYS A 326 24.75 -2.87 -15.51
C LYS A 326 24.76 -3.86 -14.35
N ASP A 327 25.95 -4.36 -14.01
CA ASP A 327 26.08 -5.38 -12.96
C ASP A 327 25.94 -4.77 -11.55
N GLU A 328 26.39 -3.53 -11.33
CA GLU A 328 26.23 -2.87 -10.03
C GLU A 328 24.80 -2.38 -9.79
N LEU A 329 24.10 -1.90 -10.83
CA LEU A 329 22.72 -1.42 -10.69
C LEU A 329 21.73 -2.58 -10.50
N TYR A 330 21.92 -3.68 -11.23
CA TYR A 330 21.12 -4.90 -11.04
C TYR A 330 21.49 -5.63 -9.76
N GLN A 331 22.75 -5.57 -9.31
CA GLN A 331 23.16 -6.15 -8.03
C GLN A 331 22.63 -5.33 -6.84
N ALA A 332 22.51 -4.01 -6.97
CA ALA A 332 21.87 -3.17 -5.96
C ALA A 332 20.36 -3.43 -5.87
N ASP A 333 19.68 -3.61 -7.01
CA ASP A 333 18.26 -3.93 -7.05
C ASP A 333 17.97 -5.35 -6.52
N ASP A 334 18.79 -6.34 -6.88
CA ASP A 334 18.64 -7.70 -6.35
C ASP A 334 18.89 -7.75 -4.83
N SER A 335 19.80 -6.94 -4.31
CA SER A 335 20.06 -6.87 -2.88
C SER A 335 18.95 -6.16 -2.12
N GLU A 336 18.32 -5.12 -2.68
CA GLU A 336 17.16 -4.44 -2.10
C GLU A 336 15.89 -5.31 -2.17
N ILE A 337 15.70 -6.09 -3.23
CA ILE A 337 14.59 -7.06 -3.35
C ILE A 337 14.79 -8.20 -2.35
N GLU A 338 16.01 -8.67 -2.16
CA GLU A 338 16.36 -9.68 -1.17
C GLU A 338 16.29 -9.13 0.27
N GLU A 339 16.62 -7.86 0.49
CA GLU A 339 16.37 -7.19 1.78
C GLU A 339 14.89 -7.08 2.10
N GLY A 340 14.00 -7.04 1.10
CA GLY A 340 12.56 -7.10 1.25
C GLY A 340 11.99 -8.47 1.68
N GLY A 341 12.80 -9.53 1.64
CA GLY A 341 12.42 -10.86 2.11
C GLY A 341 11.38 -11.59 1.24
N PHE A 342 11.18 -11.15 -0.01
CA PHE A 342 10.25 -11.76 -0.96
C PHE A 342 10.99 -12.43 -2.12
N THR A 343 11.35 -13.69 -1.96
CA THR A 343 11.63 -14.55 -3.11
C THR A 343 10.31 -15.11 -3.63
N ILE A 344 10.09 -15.00 -4.93
CA ILE A 344 8.87 -15.43 -5.64
C ILE A 344 8.62 -16.95 -5.51
N GLU A 345 9.59 -17.72 -5.04
CA GLU A 345 9.50 -19.18 -4.90
C GLU A 345 8.93 -19.69 -3.58
N ASP A 346 8.75 -18.83 -2.56
CA ASP A 346 8.35 -19.27 -1.21
C ASP A 346 6.88 -18.95 -0.84
N ALA A 347 6.04 -18.53 -1.78
CA ALA A 347 4.60 -18.49 -1.56
C ALA A 347 4.04 -19.91 -1.73
N PRO A 348 3.53 -20.55 -0.66
CA PRO A 348 2.79 -21.78 -0.86
C PRO A 348 1.55 -21.50 -1.69
N ASP A 349 1.34 -22.25 -2.77
CA ASP A 349 0.16 -22.25 -3.65
C ASP A 349 -1.19 -22.50 -2.93
N ASP A 350 -1.21 -22.51 -1.59
CA ASP A 350 -2.34 -22.96 -0.80
C ASP A 350 -2.85 -21.92 0.22
N LEU A 351 -2.72 -20.63 -0.10
CA LEU A 351 -3.60 -19.62 0.46
C LEU A 351 -4.48 -19.07 -0.65
N GLY A 352 -5.33 -19.94 -1.18
CA GLY A 352 -6.60 -19.61 -1.80
C GLY A 352 -7.50 -18.88 -0.80
N ALA A 353 -7.04 -17.74 -0.29
CA ALA A 353 -7.92 -16.72 0.23
C ALA A 353 -8.47 -16.02 -0.99
N ASP A 354 -9.64 -16.48 -1.39
CA ASP A 354 -10.62 -15.76 -2.18
C ASP A 354 -10.84 -14.37 -1.55
N PHE A 355 -9.91 -13.46 -1.78
CA PHE A 355 -10.16 -12.04 -1.65
C PHE A 355 -10.85 -11.63 -2.94
N GLY A 356 -12.16 -11.94 -2.98
CA GLY A 356 -13.03 -11.38 -3.97
C GLY A 356 -12.71 -9.89 -4.14
N ASP A 357 -12.45 -9.51 -5.35
CA ASP A 357 -12.50 -8.13 -5.82
C ASP A 357 -13.80 -7.52 -5.31
N PHE A 358 -13.71 -6.79 -4.21
CA PHE A 358 -14.74 -5.82 -3.89
C PHE A 358 -14.50 -4.65 -4.85
N ASP A 359 -15.09 -4.83 -6.02
CA ASP A 359 -15.39 -3.80 -6.98
C ASP A 359 -16.17 -2.71 -6.22
N ASP A 360 -15.52 -1.59 -5.93
CA ASP A 360 -16.15 -0.34 -5.51
C ASP A 360 -16.85 0.27 -6.74
N SER A 361 -17.73 -0.49 -7.38
CA SER A 361 -18.73 0.07 -8.28
C SER A 361 -19.80 0.69 -7.39
N ASP A 362 -19.63 1.98 -7.09
CA ASP A 362 -20.72 2.84 -6.69
C ASP A 362 -21.79 2.78 -7.80
N ASP A 363 -22.82 2.02 -7.49
CA ASP A 363 -24.05 1.93 -8.26
C ASP A 363 -24.74 3.30 -8.27
N ASN A 364 -24.47 4.07 -9.33
CA ASN A 364 -25.33 5.15 -9.77
C ASN A 364 -26.46 4.54 -10.60
N SER A 365 -27.49 4.04 -9.95
CA SER A 365 -28.80 3.88 -10.55
C SER A 365 -29.78 4.84 -9.87
N GLU A 366 -29.77 6.07 -10.32
CA GLU A 366 -31.00 6.84 -10.47
C GLU A 366 -31.66 6.34 -11.76
N GLU A 367 -32.84 5.76 -11.65
CA GLU A 367 -34.05 6.16 -12.36
C GLU A 367 -35.20 5.16 -12.16
N ASP A 368 -36.36 5.75 -11.94
CA ASP A 368 -37.74 5.29 -12.13
C ASP A 368 -38.40 4.35 -11.10
N MET A 369 -39.06 4.93 -10.15
CA MET A 369 -40.51 5.06 -9.85
C MET A 369 -40.75 5.64 -8.48
#